data_7d0a6e60d047946d740bc92715fbdf63
#
_entry.id   7d0a6e60d047946d740bc92715fbdf63
#
_cell.length_a   1.000
_cell.length_b   1.000
_cell.length_c   1.000
_cell.angle_alpha   90.00
_cell.angle_beta   90.00
_cell.angle_gamma   90.00
#
_symmetry.space_group_name_H-M   'P 1'
#
loop_
_entity.id
_entity.type
_entity.pdbx_description
1 polymer ?
#
loop_
_entity_poly.entity_id
_entity_poly.type
_entity_poly.pdbx_seq_one_letter_code
_entity_poly.pdbx_strand_id
1 'polypeptide(L)'
;MPSEAKIIHTDQRFVTGLLQNDTAAVKEIYDRFAAKVKGYIIHNSGSEDDAADIFQESLIDIYQQAKYKALQLTCPFEPFLLLVCKRKWLNELKKRERQGVTKGTEELSGIGEDVFALTEEVQLQNEKTFLFMAMFKQLGERCQEIIRKCLGKKPQDEVAEELGISYAYLRKKKSECTAELIKLVKTKQAS
;
A
#
# COMPACT_ATOMS: atom_id res chain seq x y z
N MET A 1 -28.82 -8.68 -11.85
CA MET A 1 -27.66 -9.07 -11.07
C MET A 1 -27.79 -8.42 -9.69
N PRO A 2 -27.96 -9.15 -8.60
CA PRO A 2 -27.97 -8.52 -7.28
C PRO A 2 -26.56 -7.99 -7.00
N SER A 3 -26.44 -6.71 -6.69
CA SER A 3 -25.22 -6.05 -6.23
C SER A 3 -24.81 -6.73 -4.92
N GLU A 4 -23.69 -7.44 -4.91
CA GLU A 4 -23.09 -7.93 -3.68
C GLU A 4 -22.91 -6.74 -2.73
N ALA A 5 -23.51 -6.79 -1.56
CA ALA A 5 -23.38 -5.75 -0.54
C ALA A 5 -21.90 -5.67 -0.15
N LYS A 6 -21.19 -4.60 -0.57
CA LYS A 6 -19.80 -4.38 -0.19
C LYS A 6 -19.72 -4.31 1.33
N ILE A 7 -18.94 -5.20 1.94
CA ILE A 7 -18.74 -5.20 3.40
C ILE A 7 -17.90 -3.96 3.76
N ILE A 8 -18.49 -3.07 4.54
CA ILE A 8 -17.83 -1.85 5.00
C ILE A 8 -16.79 -2.22 6.07
N HIS A 9 -15.56 -1.72 5.91
CA HIS A 9 -14.47 -1.96 6.85
C HIS A 9 -14.68 -1.19 8.17
N THR A 10 -14.22 -1.75 9.28
CA THR A 10 -14.31 -1.09 10.61
C THR A 10 -13.63 0.28 10.66
N ASP A 11 -12.59 0.49 9.85
CA ASP A 11 -11.89 1.78 9.71
C ASP A 11 -12.72 2.87 9.01
N GLN A 12 -13.95 2.56 8.56
CA GLN A 12 -14.89 3.58 8.08
C GLN A 12 -15.09 4.71 9.11
N ARG A 13 -14.86 4.43 10.39
CA ARG A 13 -14.89 5.42 11.47
C ARG A 13 -13.98 6.63 11.21
N PHE A 14 -12.83 6.47 10.54
CA PHE A 14 -11.94 7.58 10.20
C PHE A 14 -12.57 8.49 9.15
N VAL A 15 -13.17 7.92 8.11
CA VAL A 15 -13.89 8.69 7.08
C VAL A 15 -15.11 9.40 7.69
N THR A 16 -15.85 8.73 8.55
CA THR A 16 -16.97 9.34 9.28
C THR A 16 -16.51 10.46 10.19
N GLY A 17 -15.41 10.26 10.92
CA GLY A 17 -14.81 11.29 11.78
C GLY A 17 -14.36 12.52 11.00
N LEU A 18 -13.75 12.34 9.83
CA LEU A 18 -13.43 13.46 8.93
C LEU A 18 -14.68 14.23 8.51
N LEU A 19 -15.76 13.54 8.14
CA LEU A 19 -17.03 14.18 7.74
C LEU A 19 -17.69 14.97 8.87
N GLN A 20 -17.57 14.50 10.09
CA GLN A 20 -18.17 15.11 11.29
C GLN A 20 -17.26 16.15 11.93
N ASN A 21 -16.08 16.42 11.38
CA ASN A 21 -15.02 17.24 11.99
C ASN A 21 -14.69 16.80 13.44
N ASP A 22 -14.72 15.48 13.68
CA ASP A 22 -14.34 14.91 14.97
C ASP A 22 -12.85 15.09 15.22
N THR A 23 -12.50 15.99 16.14
CA THR A 23 -11.12 16.31 16.49
C THR A 23 -10.35 15.12 17.03
N ALA A 24 -11.00 14.20 17.74
CA ALA A 24 -10.38 12.99 18.27
C ALA A 24 -9.99 12.02 17.14
N ALA A 25 -10.90 11.80 16.18
CA ALA A 25 -10.64 10.97 15.01
C ALA A 25 -9.53 11.58 14.13
N VAL A 26 -9.57 12.91 13.90
CA VAL A 26 -8.54 13.61 13.14
C VAL A 26 -7.18 13.49 13.84
N LYS A 27 -7.13 13.71 15.15
CA LYS A 27 -5.89 13.54 15.92
C LYS A 27 -5.36 12.12 15.82
N GLU A 28 -6.21 11.09 15.95
CA GLU A 28 -5.79 9.69 15.81
C GLU A 28 -5.21 9.42 14.42
N ILE A 29 -5.78 10.00 13.34
CA ILE A 29 -5.25 9.88 11.99
C ILE A 29 -3.83 10.44 11.91
N TYR A 30 -3.59 11.64 12.46
CA TYR A 30 -2.26 12.25 12.48
C TYR A 30 -1.27 11.41 13.30
N ASP A 31 -1.63 11.04 14.52
CA ASP A 31 -0.75 10.30 15.44
C ASP A 31 -0.33 8.94 14.85
N ARG A 32 -1.22 8.27 14.13
CA ARG A 32 -0.96 6.92 13.60
C ARG A 32 -0.28 6.90 12.23
N PHE A 33 -0.60 7.86 11.36
CA PHE A 33 -0.26 7.72 9.94
C PHE A 33 0.67 8.79 9.39
N ALA A 34 0.75 9.99 10.00
CA ALA A 34 1.56 11.07 9.46
C ALA A 34 3.05 10.71 9.36
N ALA A 35 3.61 10.07 10.38
CA ALA A 35 5.02 9.65 10.38
C ALA A 35 5.36 8.67 9.24
N LYS A 36 4.43 7.79 8.88
CA LYS A 36 4.62 6.82 7.78
C LYS A 36 4.61 7.51 6.42
N VAL A 37 3.68 8.45 6.21
CA VAL A 37 3.63 9.26 4.98
C VAL A 37 4.89 10.12 4.87
N LYS A 38 5.29 10.80 5.96
CA LYS A 38 6.54 11.58 6.02
C LYS A 38 7.74 10.73 5.61
N GLY A 39 7.90 9.54 6.19
CA GLY A 39 9.00 8.63 5.84
C GLY A 39 8.99 8.25 4.36
N TYR A 40 7.82 7.98 3.77
CA TYR A 40 7.71 7.68 2.36
C TYR A 40 8.11 8.88 1.47
N ILE A 41 7.59 10.08 1.73
CA ILE A 41 7.86 11.29 0.94
C ILE A 41 9.35 11.64 0.98
N ILE A 42 9.95 11.68 2.16
CA ILE A 42 11.39 11.97 2.32
C ILE A 42 12.25 10.94 1.59
N HIS A 43 11.92 9.65 1.70
CA HIS A 43 12.66 8.59 0.98
C HIS A 43 12.55 8.73 -0.55
N ASN A 44 11.53 9.41 -1.04
CA ASN A 44 11.29 9.66 -2.47
C ASN A 44 11.54 11.13 -2.86
N SER A 45 12.61 11.73 -2.33
CA SER A 45 13.12 13.05 -2.69
C SER A 45 12.23 14.25 -2.32
N GLY A 46 11.32 14.09 -1.35
CA GLY A 46 10.52 15.17 -0.80
C GLY A 46 11.12 15.75 0.48
N SER A 47 10.65 16.93 0.85
CA SER A 47 10.93 17.60 2.13
C SER A 47 9.90 17.22 3.21
N GLU A 48 10.13 17.70 4.43
CA GLU A 48 9.14 17.57 5.51
C GLU A 48 7.88 18.39 5.24
N ASP A 49 8.04 19.57 4.64
CA ASP A 49 6.93 20.43 4.25
C ASP A 49 6.10 19.77 3.15
N ASP A 50 6.75 19.21 2.12
CA ASP A 50 6.06 18.41 1.10
C ASP A 50 5.23 17.27 1.73
N ALA A 51 5.78 16.60 2.72
CA ALA A 51 5.09 15.50 3.38
C ALA A 51 3.85 15.98 4.16
N ALA A 52 3.95 17.13 4.82
CA ALA A 52 2.83 17.74 5.53
C ALA A 52 1.73 18.17 4.55
N ASP A 53 2.10 18.82 3.46
CA ASP A 53 1.15 19.29 2.44
C ASP A 53 0.44 18.11 1.76
N ILE A 54 1.18 17.11 1.28
CA ILE A 54 0.61 15.91 0.67
C ILE A 54 -0.33 15.16 1.62
N PHE A 55 0.03 15.08 2.90
CA PHE A 55 -0.81 14.44 3.90
C PHE A 55 -2.14 15.19 4.09
N GLN A 56 -2.07 16.51 4.29
CA GLN A 56 -3.27 17.35 4.47
C GLN A 56 -4.16 17.34 3.22
N GLU A 57 -3.59 17.54 2.04
CA GLU A 57 -4.34 17.50 0.79
C GLU A 57 -5.01 16.13 0.56
N SER A 58 -4.34 15.04 0.94
CA SER A 58 -4.93 13.70 0.84
C SER A 58 -6.15 13.54 1.75
N LEU A 59 -6.09 14.08 2.97
CA LEU A 59 -7.24 14.07 3.89
C LEU A 59 -8.40 14.93 3.36
N ILE A 60 -8.10 16.08 2.74
CA ILE A 60 -9.10 16.93 2.10
C ILE A 60 -9.78 16.19 0.94
N ASP A 61 -9.03 15.49 0.10
CA ASP A 61 -9.61 14.72 -1.01
C ASP A 61 -10.53 13.60 -0.48
N ILE A 62 -10.07 12.86 0.55
CA ILE A 62 -10.88 11.81 1.18
C ILE A 62 -12.17 12.41 1.75
N TYR A 63 -12.09 13.55 2.45
CA TYR A 63 -13.26 14.27 2.96
C TYR A 63 -14.22 14.65 1.84
N GLN A 64 -13.72 15.25 0.76
CA GLN A 64 -14.55 15.67 -0.38
C GLN A 64 -15.24 14.48 -1.05
N GLN A 65 -14.51 13.39 -1.29
CA GLN A 65 -15.07 12.17 -1.86
C GLN A 65 -16.13 11.55 -0.94
N ALA A 66 -15.88 11.54 0.37
CA ALA A 66 -16.86 11.06 1.34
C ALA A 66 -18.12 11.91 1.36
N LYS A 67 -17.96 13.25 1.28
CA LYS A 67 -19.08 14.20 1.31
C LYS A 67 -19.94 14.17 0.05
N TYR A 68 -19.32 14.11 -1.12
CA TYR A 68 -20.02 14.26 -2.39
C TYR A 68 -20.33 12.94 -3.10
N LYS A 69 -19.56 11.87 -2.82
CA LYS A 69 -19.71 10.58 -3.47
C LYS A 69 -19.98 9.43 -2.50
N ALA A 70 -20.25 9.70 -1.22
CA ALA A 70 -20.56 8.71 -0.21
C ALA A 70 -19.49 7.59 -0.12
N LEU A 71 -18.21 7.96 -0.02
CA LEU A 71 -17.08 7.03 0.07
C LEU A 71 -17.28 6.01 1.20
N GLN A 72 -17.26 4.73 0.86
CA GLN A 72 -17.28 3.61 1.80
C GLN A 72 -15.97 2.83 1.70
N LEU A 73 -15.29 2.66 2.83
CA LEU A 73 -14.08 1.85 2.89
C LEU A 73 -14.43 0.36 2.93
N THR A 74 -13.88 -0.38 1.99
CA THR A 74 -13.92 -1.85 1.94
C THR A 74 -12.58 -2.47 2.37
N CYS A 75 -11.61 -1.63 2.71
CA CYS A 75 -10.25 -2.00 3.08
C CYS A 75 -9.78 -1.17 4.29
N PRO A 76 -8.67 -1.54 4.97
CA PRO A 76 -8.09 -0.75 6.05
C PRO A 76 -7.73 0.67 5.61
N PHE A 77 -7.92 1.65 6.51
CA PHE A 77 -7.68 3.07 6.20
C PHE A 77 -6.20 3.38 5.93
N GLU A 78 -5.28 2.75 6.66
CA GLU A 78 -3.84 3.01 6.50
C GLU A 78 -3.32 2.76 5.08
N PRO A 79 -3.43 1.55 4.49
CA PRO A 79 -2.94 1.31 3.13
C PRO A 79 -3.67 2.16 2.09
N PHE A 80 -4.95 2.45 2.30
CA PHE A 80 -5.73 3.35 1.46
C PHE A 80 -5.17 4.78 1.48
N LEU A 81 -4.99 5.37 2.67
CA LEU A 81 -4.40 6.71 2.82
C LEU A 81 -2.99 6.78 2.22
N LEU A 82 -2.15 5.78 2.50
CA LEU A 82 -0.80 5.70 1.94
C LEU A 82 -0.81 5.67 0.40
N LEU A 83 -1.77 4.97 -0.21
CA LEU A 83 -1.88 4.92 -1.66
C LEU A 83 -2.31 6.28 -2.24
N VAL A 84 -3.28 6.95 -1.60
CA VAL A 84 -3.69 8.32 -1.98
C VAL A 84 -2.49 9.27 -1.93
N CYS A 85 -1.75 9.29 -0.81
CA CYS A 85 -0.56 10.12 -0.64
C CYS A 85 0.54 9.80 -1.68
N LYS A 86 0.79 8.51 -1.95
CA LYS A 86 1.78 8.08 -2.95
C LYS A 86 1.45 8.59 -4.34
N ARG A 87 0.19 8.49 -4.76
CA ARG A 87 -0.23 8.96 -6.08
C ARG A 87 -0.14 10.48 -6.19
N LYS A 88 -0.58 11.21 -5.17
CA LYS A 88 -0.40 12.66 -5.12
C LYS A 88 1.08 13.05 -5.24
N TRP A 89 1.95 12.40 -4.48
CA TRP A 89 3.38 12.67 -4.54
C TRP A 89 3.98 12.39 -5.91
N LEU A 90 3.64 11.27 -6.53
CA LEU A 90 4.10 10.95 -7.89
C LEU A 90 3.61 11.99 -8.92
N ASN A 91 2.40 12.50 -8.78
CA ASN A 91 1.88 13.55 -9.65
C ASN A 91 2.62 14.88 -9.42
N GLU A 92 2.94 15.21 -8.15
CA GLU A 92 3.74 16.39 -7.82
C GLU A 92 5.16 16.29 -8.39
N LEU A 93 5.81 15.14 -8.29
CA LEU A 93 7.14 14.91 -8.90
C LEU A 93 7.09 15.09 -10.42
N LYS A 94 6.09 14.53 -11.10
CA LYS A 94 5.91 14.71 -12.55
C LYS A 94 5.67 16.18 -12.92
N LYS A 95 4.94 16.93 -12.09
CA LYS A 95 4.70 18.37 -12.28
C LYS A 95 6.00 19.15 -12.15
N ARG A 96 6.80 18.88 -11.11
CA ARG A 96 8.12 19.50 -10.89
C ARG A 96 9.10 19.21 -12.02
N GLU A 97 9.13 17.98 -12.52
CA GLU A 97 9.95 17.58 -13.65
C GLU A 97 9.57 18.36 -14.92
N ARG A 98 8.29 18.50 -15.23
CA ARG A 98 7.80 19.29 -16.36
C ARG A 98 8.12 20.77 -16.21
N GLN A 99 7.97 21.34 -15.02
CA GLN A 99 8.29 22.76 -14.76
C GLN A 99 9.79 23.05 -14.83
N GLY A 100 10.65 22.07 -14.55
CA GLY A 100 12.09 22.18 -14.77
C GLY A 100 12.50 22.21 -16.26
N VAL A 101 11.65 21.67 -17.15
CA VAL A 101 11.90 21.56 -18.60
C VAL A 101 11.18 22.65 -19.40
N THR A 102 10.07 23.20 -18.92
CA THR A 102 9.28 24.20 -19.67
C THR A 102 8.71 25.29 -18.76
N LYS A 103 9.20 26.52 -18.93
CA LYS A 103 8.44 27.70 -18.51
C LYS A 103 7.34 27.92 -19.54
N GLY A 104 6.14 27.47 -19.26
CA GLY A 104 4.98 27.80 -20.10
C GLY A 104 3.86 26.76 -20.02
N THR A 105 2.70 27.29 -19.68
CA THR A 105 1.36 26.69 -19.60
C THR A 105 1.03 25.89 -18.35
N GLU A 106 0.36 26.61 -17.44
CA GLU A 106 -0.46 26.02 -16.39
C GLU A 106 -1.66 25.30 -17.03
N GLU A 107 -1.60 23.98 -17.08
CA GLU A 107 -2.83 23.18 -17.13
C GLU A 107 -3.13 22.70 -15.72
N LEU A 108 -4.14 23.30 -15.13
CA LEU A 108 -4.87 22.79 -13.98
C LEU A 108 -5.53 21.46 -14.34
N SER A 109 -4.81 20.37 -14.32
CA SER A 109 -5.40 19.04 -14.26
C SER A 109 -5.57 18.61 -12.81
N GLY A 110 -6.33 19.38 -12.06
CA GLY A 110 -6.78 19.08 -10.70
C GLY A 110 -8.10 18.32 -10.73
N ILE A 111 -8.19 17.24 -11.46
CA ILE A 111 -9.28 16.27 -11.25
C ILE A 111 -8.71 15.25 -10.28
N GLY A 112 -9.17 15.33 -9.03
CA GLY A 112 -8.82 14.34 -8.02
C GLY A 112 -9.02 12.96 -8.60
N GLU A 113 -7.97 12.15 -8.60
CA GLU A 113 -8.06 10.74 -8.97
C GLU A 113 -9.24 10.11 -8.23
N ASP A 114 -9.97 9.24 -8.89
CA ASP A 114 -11.14 8.62 -8.30
C ASP A 114 -10.73 7.77 -7.09
N VAL A 115 -10.93 8.33 -5.89
CA VAL A 115 -10.59 7.69 -4.61
C VAL A 115 -11.35 6.37 -4.43
N PHE A 116 -12.47 6.17 -5.13
CA PHE A 116 -13.18 4.88 -5.14
C PHE A 116 -12.36 3.80 -5.85
N ALA A 117 -11.74 4.11 -6.98
CA ALA A 117 -10.86 3.18 -7.68
C ALA A 117 -9.68 2.77 -6.79
N LEU A 118 -9.21 3.69 -5.93
CA LEU A 118 -8.14 3.42 -4.96
C LEU A 118 -8.57 2.44 -3.86
N THR A 119 -9.82 2.51 -3.38
CA THR A 119 -10.31 1.53 -2.39
C THR A 119 -10.37 0.13 -2.97
N GLU A 120 -10.80 -0.02 -4.22
CA GLU A 120 -10.85 -1.32 -4.90
C GLU A 120 -9.44 -1.87 -5.17
N GLU A 121 -8.49 -1.02 -5.57
CA GLU A 121 -7.10 -1.43 -5.75
C GLU A 121 -6.45 -1.92 -4.45
N VAL A 122 -6.66 -1.18 -3.35
CA VAL A 122 -6.14 -1.58 -2.02
C VAL A 122 -6.81 -2.86 -1.54
N GLN A 123 -8.12 -3.02 -1.76
CA GLN A 123 -8.82 -4.24 -1.41
C GLN A 123 -8.25 -5.44 -2.17
N LEU A 124 -8.11 -5.33 -3.49
CA LEU A 124 -7.53 -6.38 -4.32
C LEU A 124 -6.11 -6.74 -3.89
N GLN A 125 -5.30 -5.75 -3.55
CA GLN A 125 -3.93 -5.96 -3.06
C GLN A 125 -3.91 -6.64 -1.69
N ASN A 126 -4.83 -6.28 -0.79
CA ASN A 126 -4.98 -6.93 0.51
C ASN A 126 -5.42 -8.39 0.36
N GLU A 127 -6.38 -8.68 -0.52
CA GLU A 127 -6.82 -10.05 -0.81
C GLU A 127 -5.68 -10.91 -1.35
N LYS A 128 -4.87 -10.38 -2.28
CA LYS A 128 -3.68 -11.07 -2.79
C LYS A 128 -2.65 -11.31 -1.68
N THR A 129 -2.43 -10.33 -0.82
CA THR A 129 -1.50 -10.46 0.31
C THR A 129 -2.01 -11.48 1.32
N PHE A 130 -3.30 -11.46 1.63
CA PHE A 130 -3.92 -12.41 2.54
C PHE A 130 -3.82 -13.85 2.00
N LEU A 131 -4.14 -14.03 0.72
CA LEU A 131 -4.01 -15.32 0.04
C LEU A 131 -2.56 -15.82 0.08
N PHE A 132 -1.60 -14.95 -0.28
CA PHE A 132 -0.18 -15.27 -0.20
C PHE A 132 0.21 -15.74 1.20
N MET A 133 -0.16 -14.99 2.24
CA MET A 133 0.18 -15.33 3.62
C MET A 133 -0.47 -16.64 4.10
N ALA A 134 -1.71 -16.90 3.66
CA ALA A 134 -2.39 -18.16 3.96
C ALA A 134 -1.69 -19.35 3.31
N MET A 135 -1.27 -19.23 2.05
CA MET A 135 -0.53 -20.28 1.34
C MET A 135 0.89 -20.43 1.85
N PHE A 136 1.55 -19.31 2.19
CA PHE A 136 2.89 -19.33 2.79
C PHE A 136 2.93 -20.12 4.11
N LYS A 137 1.88 -20.00 4.95
CA LYS A 137 1.77 -20.79 6.19
C LYS A 137 1.62 -22.32 5.95
N GLN A 138 1.18 -22.72 4.76
CA GLN A 138 1.05 -24.14 4.40
C GLN A 138 2.37 -24.76 3.91
N LEU A 139 3.37 -23.94 3.59
CA LEU A 139 4.71 -24.45 3.26
C LEU A 139 5.35 -25.08 4.48
N GLY A 140 6.20 -26.09 4.26
CA GLY A 140 7.04 -26.64 5.31
C GLY A 140 7.95 -25.58 5.95
N GLU A 141 8.23 -25.70 7.24
CA GLU A 141 8.98 -24.71 8.04
C GLU A 141 10.30 -24.27 7.37
N ARG A 142 11.04 -25.23 6.81
CA ARG A 142 12.30 -24.94 6.12
C ARG A 142 12.11 -24.06 4.89
N CYS A 143 11.03 -24.24 4.13
CA CYS A 143 10.70 -23.38 3.00
C CYS A 143 10.28 -21.99 3.46
N GLN A 144 9.50 -21.88 4.54
CA GLN A 144 9.12 -20.60 5.12
C GLN A 144 10.34 -19.81 5.60
N GLU A 145 11.29 -20.48 6.26
CA GLU A 145 12.52 -19.87 6.74
C GLU A 145 13.38 -19.34 5.58
N ILE A 146 13.63 -20.17 4.58
CA ILE A 146 14.42 -19.80 3.40
C ILE A 146 13.79 -18.62 2.67
N ILE A 147 12.49 -18.67 2.37
CA ILE A 147 11.80 -17.58 1.66
C ILE A 147 11.86 -16.30 2.50
N ARG A 148 11.56 -16.37 3.81
CA ARG A 148 11.56 -15.18 4.69
C ARG A 148 12.94 -14.52 4.75
N LYS A 149 14.01 -15.28 4.89
CA LYS A 149 15.37 -14.73 4.91
C LYS A 149 15.79 -14.16 3.56
N CYS A 150 15.41 -14.83 2.46
CA CYS A 150 15.72 -14.37 1.10
C CYS A 150 14.88 -13.15 0.63
N LEU A 151 13.78 -12.81 1.30
CA LEU A 151 13.02 -11.58 1.04
C LEU A 151 13.66 -10.32 1.66
N GLY A 152 14.62 -10.51 2.57
CA GLY A 152 15.41 -9.44 3.16
C GLY A 152 16.35 -8.76 2.14
N LYS A 153 16.98 -7.67 2.58
CA LYS A 153 17.96 -6.91 1.76
C LYS A 153 19.38 -7.54 1.77
N LYS A 154 19.58 -8.63 2.50
CA LYS A 154 20.90 -9.30 2.62
C LYS A 154 21.26 -10.03 1.34
N PRO A 155 22.55 -10.02 0.94
CA PRO A 155 23.08 -10.87 -0.12
C PRO A 155 22.76 -12.35 0.15
N GLN A 156 22.56 -13.14 -0.90
CA GLN A 156 22.12 -14.54 -0.74
C GLN A 156 23.22 -15.48 -0.24
N ASP A 157 24.48 -15.13 -0.42
CA ASP A 157 25.65 -15.81 0.16
C ASP A 157 25.66 -15.68 1.69
N GLU A 158 25.45 -14.47 2.23
CA GLU A 158 25.30 -14.25 3.67
C GLU A 158 24.09 -15.02 4.24
N VAL A 159 22.98 -15.05 3.50
CA VAL A 159 21.80 -15.85 3.91
C VAL A 159 22.11 -17.35 3.96
N ALA A 160 22.93 -17.85 3.03
CA ALA A 160 23.35 -19.25 3.03
C ALA A 160 24.22 -19.58 4.25
N GLU A 161 25.17 -18.70 4.59
CA GLU A 161 26.02 -18.83 5.79
C GLU A 161 25.15 -18.80 7.07
N GLU A 162 24.23 -17.88 7.20
CA GLU A 162 23.30 -17.81 8.35
C GLU A 162 22.45 -19.06 8.52
N LEU A 163 22.12 -19.73 7.42
CA LEU A 163 21.34 -20.96 7.41
C LEU A 163 22.20 -22.23 7.55
N GLY A 164 23.51 -22.07 7.56
CA GLY A 164 24.46 -23.21 7.65
C GLY A 164 24.42 -24.13 6.43
N ILE A 165 24.16 -23.58 5.23
CA ILE A 165 24.03 -24.33 3.98
C ILE A 165 24.89 -23.73 2.87
N SER A 166 25.22 -24.52 1.84
CA SER A 166 25.90 -23.97 0.68
C SER A 166 25.02 -23.06 -0.15
N TYR A 167 25.60 -22.05 -0.79
CA TYR A 167 24.90 -21.14 -1.70
C TYR A 167 24.15 -21.88 -2.83
N ALA A 168 24.79 -22.90 -3.40
CA ALA A 168 24.18 -23.74 -4.44
C ALA A 168 22.90 -24.44 -3.94
N TYR A 169 22.94 -24.98 -2.72
CA TYR A 169 21.77 -25.58 -2.09
C TYR A 169 20.67 -24.54 -1.80
N LEU A 170 21.04 -23.37 -1.25
CA LEU A 170 20.09 -22.28 -1.01
C LEU A 170 19.34 -21.88 -2.30
N ARG A 171 20.09 -21.67 -3.40
CA ARG A 171 19.53 -21.28 -4.68
C ARG A 171 18.53 -22.32 -5.22
N LYS A 172 18.92 -23.59 -5.19
CA LYS A 172 18.05 -24.70 -5.61
C LYS A 172 16.81 -24.76 -4.74
N LYS A 173 16.99 -24.77 -3.41
CA LYS A 173 15.88 -24.92 -2.45
C LYS A 173 14.93 -23.73 -2.47
N LYS A 174 15.44 -22.50 -2.60
CA LYS A 174 14.62 -21.30 -2.81
C LYS A 174 13.71 -21.43 -4.03
N SER A 175 14.27 -21.92 -5.17
CA SER A 175 13.48 -22.13 -6.40
C SER A 175 12.38 -23.16 -6.19
N GLU A 176 12.67 -24.29 -5.55
CA GLU A 176 11.69 -25.35 -5.23
C GLU A 176 10.58 -24.82 -4.32
N CYS A 177 10.94 -24.16 -3.22
CA CYS A 177 9.97 -23.58 -2.26
C CYS A 177 9.10 -22.49 -2.91
N THR A 178 9.67 -21.67 -3.80
CA THR A 178 8.92 -20.66 -4.54
C THR A 178 7.95 -21.31 -5.53
N ALA A 179 8.37 -22.35 -6.24
CA ALA A 179 7.50 -23.09 -7.17
C ALA A 179 6.33 -23.75 -6.43
N GLU A 180 6.58 -24.34 -5.25
CA GLU A 180 5.55 -24.91 -4.39
C GLU A 180 4.53 -23.86 -3.94
N LEU A 181 5.01 -22.70 -3.47
CA LEU A 181 4.13 -21.57 -3.08
C LEU A 181 3.25 -21.10 -4.23
N ILE A 182 3.83 -20.92 -5.43
CA ILE A 182 3.10 -20.55 -6.64
C ILE A 182 2.01 -21.57 -6.97
N LYS A 183 2.33 -22.86 -6.85
CA LYS A 183 1.35 -23.93 -7.08
C LYS A 183 0.18 -23.83 -6.10
N LEU A 184 0.45 -23.65 -4.80
CA LEU A 184 -0.59 -23.51 -3.78
C LEU A 184 -1.49 -22.30 -4.05
N VAL A 185 -0.91 -21.13 -4.40
CA VAL A 185 -1.66 -19.93 -4.74
C VAL A 185 -2.56 -20.17 -5.96
N LYS A 186 -2.03 -20.74 -7.04
CA LYS A 186 -2.80 -21.03 -8.26
C LYS A 186 -3.95 -22.01 -8.00
N THR A 187 -3.71 -23.06 -7.23
CA THR A 187 -4.75 -24.06 -6.90
C THR A 187 -5.88 -23.39 -6.12
N LYS A 188 -5.56 -22.50 -5.18
CA LYS A 188 -6.57 -21.81 -4.38
C LYS A 188 -7.34 -20.74 -5.15
N GLN A 189 -6.76 -20.13 -6.19
CA GLN A 189 -7.44 -19.18 -7.06
C GLN A 189 -8.39 -19.85 -8.04
N ALA A 190 -8.19 -21.15 -8.33
CA ALA A 190 -9.01 -21.92 -9.24
C ALA A 190 -10.20 -22.64 -8.55
N SER A 191 -10.26 -22.58 -7.22
CA SER A 191 -11.31 -23.19 -6.37
C SER A 191 -12.30 -22.18 -5.84
#